data_9c21a5f205d0e2f7df2bb0a915d6ef55
#
_entry.id   9c21a5f205d0e2f7df2bb0a915d6ef55
#
_cell.length_a   1.000
_cell.length_b   1.000
_cell.length_c   1.000
_cell.angle_alpha   90.00
_cell.angle_beta   90.00
_cell.angle_gamma   90.00
#
_symmetry.space_group_name_H-M   'P 1'
#
loop_
_entity.id
_entity.type
_entity.pdbx_description
1 polymer ?
#
loop_
_entity_poly.entity_id
_entity_poly.type
_entity_poly.pdbx_seq_one_letter_code
_entity_poly.pdbx_strand_id
1 'polypeptide(L)'
;SKSDIHFTGPNYDFTLYDVKATDRPTELGWVYIKPTTLSIPQYVYRVEYFMDGGLNISGGLDHMKYVMIDEQDVTLSGVIDAEASDAYAGTYLYEEFRLTPYFVDFEHSDGLNYVSLDVSYLLNIPLPLDPRFRLGVNAGVGGFFMVTKTRVFVFSEGMDNRFHLAGYTMAAKVGPRFDFFDRFYFLLEARAGYATLPSVLIIGDAPNRADHNLSFFEYYAAFGTYFRLW
;
A
#
# COMPACT_ATOMS: atom_id res chain seq x y z
N SER A 1 2.83 11.08 0.95
CA SER A 1 4.14 10.53 0.52
C SER A 1 4.58 11.21 -0.77
N LYS A 2 5.88 11.16 -1.05
CA LYS A 2 6.45 11.48 -2.36
C LYS A 2 6.96 10.19 -2.98
N SER A 3 6.79 10.05 -4.29
CA SER A 3 7.23 8.87 -5.04
C SER A 3 7.63 9.25 -6.46
N ASP A 4 8.40 8.39 -7.09
CA ASP A 4 8.73 8.51 -8.50
C ASP A 4 7.95 7.46 -9.28
N ILE A 5 7.42 7.87 -10.43
CA ILE A 5 6.63 6.99 -11.29
C ILE A 5 7.17 7.09 -12.71
N HIS A 6 7.65 5.97 -13.22
CA HIS A 6 8.14 5.86 -14.58
C HIS A 6 7.08 5.21 -15.47
N PHE A 7 6.71 5.87 -16.54
CA PHE A 7 5.70 5.45 -17.50
C PHE A 7 6.35 5.04 -18.80
N THR A 8 6.03 3.84 -19.29
CA THR A 8 6.56 3.30 -20.54
C THR A 8 5.41 2.83 -21.43
N GLY A 9 5.46 3.21 -22.68
CA GLY A 9 4.52 2.80 -23.74
C GLY A 9 5.18 2.83 -25.13
N PRO A 10 4.43 2.53 -26.19
CA PRO A 10 4.99 2.46 -27.54
C PRO A 10 5.65 3.76 -28.00
N ASN A 11 5.10 4.91 -27.61
CA ASN A 11 5.48 6.22 -28.11
C ASN A 11 5.74 7.20 -26.96
N TYR A 12 6.06 6.68 -25.77
CA TYR A 12 6.48 7.50 -24.62
C TYR A 12 7.33 6.68 -23.65
N ASP A 13 8.28 7.37 -23.05
CA ASP A 13 9.13 6.86 -21.98
C ASP A 13 9.52 8.05 -21.11
N PHE A 14 8.82 8.24 -19.97
CA PHE A 14 9.04 9.39 -19.10
C PHE A 14 8.86 9.06 -17.63
N THR A 15 9.52 9.83 -16.78
CA THR A 15 9.45 9.72 -15.33
C THR A 15 8.94 11.03 -14.73
N LEU A 16 7.99 10.89 -13.82
CA LEU A 16 7.54 11.94 -12.91
C LEU A 16 8.23 11.75 -11.57
N TYR A 17 9.00 12.74 -11.14
CA TYR A 17 9.71 12.74 -9.87
C TYR A 17 8.95 13.57 -8.83
N ASP A 18 9.14 13.19 -7.55
CA ASP A 18 8.56 13.89 -6.40
C ASP A 18 7.02 13.97 -6.40
N VAL A 19 6.34 13.05 -7.06
CA VAL A 19 4.88 12.99 -7.13
C VAL A 19 4.31 12.86 -5.73
N LYS A 20 3.46 13.79 -5.35
CA LYS A 20 2.75 13.79 -4.07
C LYS A 20 1.45 13.02 -4.21
N ALA A 21 1.17 12.20 -3.23
CA ALA A 21 -0.08 11.46 -3.13
C ALA A 21 -0.68 11.56 -1.73
N THR A 22 -1.97 11.43 -1.68
CA THR A 22 -2.76 11.39 -0.46
C THR A 22 -3.39 10.02 -0.30
N ASP A 23 -3.76 9.72 0.93
CA ASP A 23 -4.69 8.66 1.23
C ASP A 23 -6.13 9.15 1.02
N ARG A 24 -7.05 8.21 0.77
CA ARG A 24 -8.49 8.46 0.71
C ARG A 24 -9.18 7.56 1.73
N PRO A 25 -9.09 7.89 3.04
CA PRO A 25 -9.68 7.05 4.08
C PRO A 25 -11.19 6.99 3.90
N THR A 26 -11.75 5.81 4.10
CA THR A 26 -13.20 5.62 4.13
C THR A 26 -13.70 5.97 5.52
N GLU A 27 -14.77 6.75 5.61
CA GLU A 27 -15.39 7.08 6.89
C GLU A 27 -15.85 5.82 7.63
N LEU A 28 -15.64 5.82 8.96
CA LEU A 28 -16.07 4.71 9.81
C LEU A 28 -17.59 4.56 9.75
N GLY A 29 -18.05 3.36 9.38
CA GLY A 29 -19.49 3.11 9.23
C GLY A 29 -19.80 1.67 8.84
N TRP A 30 -21.03 1.42 8.44
CA TRP A 30 -21.52 0.11 8.06
C TRP A 30 -20.77 -0.53 6.88
N VAL A 31 -20.02 0.26 6.10
CA VAL A 31 -19.19 -0.20 4.98
C VAL A 31 -18.11 -1.20 5.43
N TYR A 32 -17.64 -1.10 6.68
CA TYR A 32 -16.65 -2.00 7.26
C TYR A 32 -17.22 -3.38 7.67
N ILE A 33 -18.53 -3.51 7.75
CA ILE A 33 -19.19 -4.71 8.30
C ILE A 33 -19.95 -5.47 7.20
N LYS A 34 -20.35 -4.80 6.12
CA LYS A 34 -21.09 -5.44 5.03
C LYS A 34 -20.15 -6.25 4.12
N PRO A 35 -20.37 -7.57 3.94
CA PRO A 35 -19.52 -8.40 3.08
C PRO A 35 -19.42 -7.92 1.62
N THR A 36 -20.48 -7.25 1.12
CA THR A 36 -20.53 -6.75 -0.28
C THR A 36 -19.71 -5.47 -0.50
N THR A 37 -19.20 -4.84 0.56
CA THR A 37 -18.45 -3.59 0.51
C THR A 37 -17.04 -3.70 1.08
N LEU A 38 -16.57 -4.91 1.37
CA LEU A 38 -15.24 -5.15 1.97
C LEU A 38 -14.05 -4.67 1.13
N SER A 39 -14.23 -4.47 -0.17
CA SER A 39 -13.18 -3.94 -1.05
C SER A 39 -13.07 -2.40 -1.02
N ILE A 40 -13.93 -1.70 -0.32
CA ILE A 40 -13.98 -0.24 -0.30
C ILE A 40 -13.18 0.36 0.85
N PRO A 41 -13.37 -0.10 2.13
CA PRO A 41 -12.64 0.46 3.25
C PRO A 41 -11.23 -0.11 3.37
N GLN A 42 -10.36 0.67 3.99
CA GLN A 42 -9.06 0.17 4.40
C GLN A 42 -9.22 -0.79 5.57
N TYR A 43 -8.58 -1.94 5.49
CA TYR A 43 -8.64 -2.97 6.50
C TYR A 43 -7.30 -3.71 6.62
N VAL A 44 -7.13 -4.38 7.75
CA VAL A 44 -6.00 -5.26 8.02
C VAL A 44 -6.54 -6.59 8.50
N TYR A 45 -6.14 -7.67 7.85
CA TYR A 45 -6.39 -9.05 8.30
C TYR A 45 -5.08 -9.74 8.60
N ARG A 46 -5.03 -10.47 9.72
CA ARG A 46 -3.86 -11.25 10.14
C ARG A 46 -4.26 -12.62 10.65
N VAL A 47 -3.46 -13.60 10.30
CA VAL A 47 -3.41 -14.90 10.96
C VAL A 47 -2.01 -15.07 11.52
N GLU A 48 -1.90 -15.30 12.82
CA GLU A 48 -0.63 -15.38 13.53
C GLU A 48 -0.46 -16.75 14.18
N TYR A 49 0.72 -17.29 14.08
CA TYR A 49 1.15 -18.49 14.79
C TYR A 49 2.20 -18.08 15.82
N PHE A 50 1.88 -18.31 17.10
CA PHE A 50 2.75 -18.01 18.24
C PHE A 50 3.57 -19.24 18.60
N MET A 51 4.88 -19.04 18.68
CA MET A 51 5.84 -20.03 19.15
C MET A 51 6.22 -19.73 20.60
N ASP A 52 6.81 -20.70 21.26
CA ASP A 52 7.35 -20.53 22.59
C ASP A 52 8.42 -19.42 22.61
N GLY A 53 8.48 -18.66 23.72
CA GLY A 53 9.45 -17.60 23.88
C GLY A 53 9.08 -16.25 23.24
N GLY A 54 7.86 -16.09 22.70
CA GLY A 54 7.36 -14.81 22.19
C GLY A 54 7.56 -14.56 20.70
N LEU A 55 8.26 -15.46 19.99
CA LEU A 55 8.38 -15.40 18.55
C LEU A 55 7.04 -15.72 17.89
N ASN A 56 6.67 -15.02 16.84
CA ASN A 56 5.49 -15.34 16.05
C ASN A 56 5.72 -15.10 14.55
N ILE A 57 5.00 -15.85 13.74
CA ILE A 57 4.96 -15.71 12.30
C ILE A 57 3.53 -15.37 11.91
N SER A 58 3.33 -14.39 11.06
CA SER A 58 2.01 -14.00 10.60
C SER A 58 1.94 -13.85 9.09
N GLY A 59 0.81 -14.28 8.54
CA GLY A 59 0.38 -13.95 7.19
C GLY A 59 -0.76 -12.93 7.24
N GLY A 60 -0.78 -11.99 6.31
CA GLY A 60 -1.79 -10.94 6.34
C GLY A 60 -2.10 -10.29 5.01
N LEU A 61 -3.12 -9.45 5.06
CA LEU A 61 -3.57 -8.63 3.95
C LEU A 61 -3.91 -7.24 4.48
N ASP A 62 -3.24 -6.22 3.95
CA ASP A 62 -3.48 -4.81 4.23
C ASP A 62 -4.03 -4.16 2.96
N HIS A 63 -5.15 -3.47 3.09
CA HIS A 63 -5.75 -2.72 2.01
C HIS A 63 -5.43 -1.24 2.19
N MET A 64 -4.42 -0.78 1.48
CA MET A 64 -3.97 0.61 1.44
C MET A 64 -4.56 1.34 0.24
N LYS A 65 -4.41 2.67 0.20
CA LYS A 65 -4.77 3.51 -0.93
C LYS A 65 -3.65 4.49 -1.25
N TYR A 66 -3.51 4.79 -2.52
CA TYR A 66 -2.62 5.81 -3.05
C TYR A 66 -3.38 6.58 -4.11
N VAL A 67 -3.57 7.87 -3.90
CA VAL A 67 -4.24 8.76 -4.85
C VAL A 67 -3.32 9.92 -5.14
N MET A 68 -2.85 9.99 -6.38
CA MET A 68 -2.04 11.10 -6.85
C MET A 68 -2.82 12.42 -6.71
N ILE A 69 -2.14 13.45 -6.22
CA ILE A 69 -2.75 14.77 -6.08
C ILE A 69 -2.75 15.44 -7.45
N ASP A 70 -3.92 15.89 -7.87
CA ASP A 70 -4.06 16.69 -9.09
C ASP A 70 -3.44 18.08 -8.91
N GLU A 71 -3.13 18.72 -10.04
CA GLU A 71 -2.68 20.13 -10.06
C GLU A 71 -1.45 20.40 -9.18
N GLN A 72 -0.45 19.51 -9.24
CA GLN A 72 0.80 19.63 -8.51
C GLN A 72 1.98 19.94 -9.44
N ASP A 73 3.03 20.55 -8.91
CA ASP A 73 4.29 20.72 -9.61
C ASP A 73 5.20 19.52 -9.33
N VAL A 74 5.73 18.94 -10.39
CA VAL A 74 6.60 17.76 -10.40
C VAL A 74 7.81 18.04 -11.28
N THR A 75 8.83 17.17 -11.22
CA THR A 75 9.91 17.20 -12.22
C THR A 75 9.64 16.11 -13.25
N LEU A 76 9.69 16.47 -14.52
CA LEU A 76 9.50 15.58 -15.66
C LEU A 76 10.82 15.35 -16.40
N SER A 77 11.11 14.08 -16.71
CA SER A 77 12.24 13.70 -17.58
C SER A 77 11.84 12.56 -18.47
N GLY A 78 12.23 12.60 -19.74
CA GLY A 78 11.97 11.55 -20.71
C GLY A 78 11.54 12.07 -22.06
N VAL A 79 10.90 11.22 -22.86
CA VAL A 79 10.47 11.51 -24.22
C VAL A 79 9.01 11.15 -24.40
N ILE A 80 8.28 12.02 -25.08
CA ILE A 80 6.89 11.81 -25.49
C ILE A 80 6.82 12.12 -26.98
N ASP A 81 6.47 11.14 -27.78
CA ASP A 81 6.32 11.31 -29.22
C ASP A 81 4.95 11.90 -29.56
N ALA A 82 4.85 12.56 -30.72
CA ALA A 82 3.60 13.19 -31.17
C ALA A 82 2.48 12.16 -31.39
N GLU A 83 2.83 10.91 -31.69
CA GLU A 83 1.90 9.79 -31.81
C GLU A 83 1.23 9.43 -30.46
N ALA A 84 1.88 9.71 -29.35
CA ALA A 84 1.29 9.53 -28.02
C ALA A 84 0.45 10.74 -27.62
N SER A 85 0.95 11.95 -27.90
CA SER A 85 0.23 13.20 -27.60
C SER A 85 0.86 14.39 -28.30
N ASP A 86 0.17 14.99 -29.24
CA ASP A 86 0.61 16.24 -29.88
C ASP A 86 0.80 17.38 -28.89
N ALA A 87 -0.03 17.43 -27.86
CA ALA A 87 -0.03 18.51 -26.87
C ALA A 87 1.18 18.46 -25.93
N TYR A 88 1.74 17.29 -25.72
CA TYR A 88 2.83 17.05 -24.75
C TYR A 88 4.09 16.47 -25.41
N ALA A 89 4.12 16.40 -26.74
CA ALA A 89 5.27 15.89 -27.47
C ALA A 89 6.54 16.70 -27.19
N GLY A 90 7.64 16.01 -26.87
CA GLY A 90 8.91 16.65 -26.56
C GLY A 90 9.90 15.76 -25.86
N THR A 91 11.08 16.30 -25.65
CA THR A 91 12.13 15.73 -24.81
C THR A 91 12.32 16.61 -23.59
N TYR A 92 12.14 16.03 -22.42
CA TYR A 92 12.20 16.73 -21.12
C TYR A 92 13.46 16.31 -20.38
N LEU A 93 14.20 17.25 -19.82
CA LEU A 93 15.46 17.02 -19.12
C LEU A 93 15.39 17.58 -17.69
N TYR A 94 14.66 16.88 -16.82
CA TYR A 94 14.42 17.28 -15.43
C TYR A 94 13.80 18.66 -15.32
N GLU A 95 12.73 18.88 -16.05
CA GLU A 95 12.05 20.17 -16.13
C GLU A 95 10.91 20.24 -15.11
N GLU A 96 10.67 21.44 -14.55
CA GLU A 96 9.46 21.69 -13.78
C GLU A 96 8.23 21.55 -14.67
N PHE A 97 7.29 20.75 -14.24
CA PHE A 97 6.09 20.45 -15.01
C PHE A 97 4.85 20.53 -14.13
N ARG A 98 3.85 21.26 -14.60
CA ARG A 98 2.54 21.32 -13.95
C ARG A 98 1.73 20.08 -14.32
N LEU A 99 1.64 19.14 -13.41
CA LEU A 99 0.86 17.94 -13.59
C LEU A 99 -0.63 18.26 -13.54
N THR A 100 -1.36 17.76 -14.52
CA THR A 100 -2.83 17.87 -14.60
C THR A 100 -3.44 16.49 -14.84
N PRO A 101 -4.73 16.27 -14.53
CA PRO A 101 -5.40 15.00 -14.82
C PRO A 101 -5.45 14.65 -16.31
N TYR A 102 -5.30 15.63 -17.20
CA TYR A 102 -5.22 15.40 -18.64
C TYR A 102 -3.87 14.84 -19.09
N PHE A 103 -2.81 15.11 -18.32
CA PHE A 103 -1.48 14.56 -18.56
C PHE A 103 -1.37 13.15 -17.97
N VAL A 104 -1.56 13.04 -16.66
CA VAL A 104 -1.61 11.74 -15.94
C VAL A 104 -2.58 11.84 -14.77
N ASP A 105 -3.50 10.88 -14.67
CA ASP A 105 -4.32 10.60 -13.49
C ASP A 105 -4.00 9.17 -13.03
N PHE A 106 -3.53 9.01 -11.80
CA PHE A 106 -2.99 7.77 -11.30
C PHE A 106 -3.42 7.49 -9.86
N GLU A 107 -4.14 6.38 -9.66
CA GLU A 107 -4.56 5.99 -8.33
C GLU A 107 -4.64 4.47 -8.14
N HIS A 108 -4.30 4.04 -6.92
CA HIS A 108 -4.57 2.70 -6.41
C HIS A 108 -5.68 2.78 -5.35
N SER A 109 -6.86 3.27 -5.72
CA SER A 109 -7.95 3.52 -4.77
C SER A 109 -8.76 2.27 -4.44
N ASP A 110 -8.88 1.35 -5.39
CA ASP A 110 -9.62 0.08 -5.24
C ASP A 110 -8.71 -1.08 -4.82
N GLY A 111 -7.42 -0.84 -4.69
CA GLY A 111 -6.51 -1.88 -4.25
C GLY A 111 -5.03 -1.56 -4.40
N LEU A 112 -4.43 -1.04 -3.34
CA LEU A 112 -3.01 -1.19 -3.07
C LEU A 112 -2.89 -2.26 -1.98
N ASN A 113 -3.03 -3.53 -2.37
CA ASN A 113 -3.10 -4.63 -1.42
C ASN A 113 -1.71 -5.17 -1.12
N TYR A 114 -1.31 -5.07 0.13
CA TYR A 114 -0.10 -5.68 0.64
C TYR A 114 -0.42 -7.06 1.22
N VAL A 115 -0.05 -8.11 0.51
CA VAL A 115 0.00 -9.46 1.05
C VAL A 115 1.28 -9.60 1.82
N SER A 116 1.22 -9.86 3.11
CA SER A 116 2.38 -9.89 4.00
C SER A 116 2.69 -11.28 4.54
N LEU A 117 3.99 -11.52 4.75
CA LEU A 117 4.53 -12.57 5.59
C LEU A 117 5.51 -11.89 6.55
N ASP A 118 5.20 -11.95 7.83
CA ASP A 118 5.97 -11.25 8.86
C ASP A 118 6.52 -12.22 9.90
N VAL A 119 7.70 -11.88 10.44
CA VAL A 119 8.26 -12.47 11.65
C VAL A 119 8.30 -11.39 12.72
N SER A 120 7.75 -11.68 13.89
CA SER A 120 7.63 -10.70 14.98
C SER A 120 7.99 -11.33 16.32
N TYR A 121 8.30 -10.47 17.28
CA TYR A 121 8.54 -10.85 18.65
C TYR A 121 7.61 -10.08 19.58
N LEU A 122 6.89 -10.80 20.44
CA LEU A 122 6.04 -10.23 21.49
C LEU A 122 6.82 -10.19 22.80
N LEU A 123 7.23 -9.01 23.22
CA LEU A 123 7.85 -8.75 24.50
C LEU A 123 6.77 -8.44 25.52
N ASN A 124 6.54 -9.34 26.45
CA ASN A 124 5.61 -9.10 27.57
C ASN A 124 6.23 -8.16 28.60
N ILE A 125 5.47 -7.16 29.01
CA ILE A 125 5.84 -6.19 30.04
C ILE A 125 5.28 -6.70 31.36
N PRO A 126 6.15 -7.00 32.37
CA PRO A 126 5.69 -7.44 33.67
C PRO A 126 5.00 -6.29 34.42
N LEU A 127 3.70 -6.36 34.52
CA LEU A 127 2.90 -5.39 35.30
C LEU A 127 2.21 -6.12 36.43
N PRO A 128 1.98 -5.44 37.61
CA PRO A 128 1.26 -5.99 38.75
C PRO A 128 -0.25 -6.00 38.48
N LEU A 129 -0.66 -6.62 37.38
CA LEU A 129 -2.04 -6.79 36.96
C LEU A 129 -2.53 -8.21 37.27
N ASP A 130 -3.85 -8.40 37.25
CA ASP A 130 -4.45 -9.73 37.27
C ASP A 130 -3.84 -10.54 36.12
N PRO A 131 -3.42 -11.79 36.29
CA PRO A 131 -2.80 -12.64 35.28
C PRO A 131 -3.62 -12.83 33.97
N ARG A 132 -4.92 -12.54 34.05
CA ARG A 132 -5.82 -12.55 32.87
C ARG A 132 -5.59 -11.37 31.91
N PHE A 133 -4.81 -10.38 32.34
CA PHE A 133 -4.47 -9.20 31.55
C PHE A 133 -2.96 -9.10 31.38
N ARG A 134 -2.51 -9.01 30.17
CA ARG A 134 -1.08 -8.84 29.85
C ARG A 134 -0.91 -7.66 28.91
N LEU A 135 0.14 -6.91 29.13
CA LEU A 135 0.60 -5.87 28.22
C LEU A 135 1.91 -6.33 27.60
N GLY A 136 2.07 -6.09 26.32
CA GLY A 136 3.30 -6.36 25.63
C GLY A 136 3.56 -5.35 24.51
N VAL A 137 4.74 -5.47 23.91
CA VAL A 137 5.09 -4.77 22.67
C VAL A 137 5.36 -5.83 21.62
N ASN A 138 4.64 -5.78 20.52
CA ASN A 138 4.90 -6.60 19.35
C ASN A 138 5.79 -5.81 18.39
N ALA A 139 6.92 -6.37 17.95
CA ALA A 139 7.80 -5.76 16.99
C ALA A 139 8.25 -6.80 15.96
N GLY A 140 8.35 -6.41 14.69
CA GLY A 140 8.68 -7.37 13.66
C GLY A 140 9.07 -6.74 12.34
N VAL A 141 9.47 -7.61 11.44
CA VAL A 141 9.79 -7.28 10.05
C VAL A 141 9.12 -8.27 9.14
N GLY A 142 8.85 -7.87 7.93
CA GLY A 142 8.27 -8.73 6.93
C GLY A 142 8.28 -8.10 5.56
N GLY A 143 7.67 -8.79 4.65
CA GLY A 143 7.53 -8.36 3.27
C GLY A 143 6.76 -9.42 2.51
N PHE A 144 6.38 -9.17 1.32
CA PHE A 144 5.90 -10.11 0.33
C PHE A 144 5.37 -9.34 -0.90
N PHE A 145 4.17 -9.65 -1.37
CA PHE A 145 3.65 -9.17 -2.64
C PHE A 145 2.76 -7.94 -2.50
N MET A 146 2.82 -7.10 -3.56
CA MET A 146 1.86 -6.02 -3.79
C MET A 146 0.96 -6.38 -4.96
N VAL A 147 -0.34 -6.46 -4.68
CA VAL A 147 -1.39 -6.71 -5.68
C VAL A 147 -2.20 -5.45 -5.84
N THR A 148 -2.12 -4.83 -7.01
CA THR A 148 -2.81 -3.56 -7.27
C THR A 148 -4.02 -3.74 -8.17
N LYS A 149 -5.02 -2.91 -7.95
CA LYS A 149 -6.03 -2.55 -8.93
C LYS A 149 -5.91 -1.04 -9.14
N THR A 150 -5.38 -0.65 -10.29
CA THR A 150 -4.95 0.72 -10.55
C THR A 150 -5.87 1.33 -11.60
N ARG A 151 -6.35 2.53 -11.31
CA ARG A 151 -6.97 3.40 -12.30
C ARG A 151 -5.90 4.36 -12.80
N VAL A 152 -5.63 4.31 -14.10
CA VAL A 152 -4.60 5.14 -14.74
C VAL A 152 -5.13 5.70 -16.03
N PHE A 153 -4.88 6.99 -16.24
CA PHE A 153 -5.03 7.66 -17.52
C PHE A 153 -3.73 8.40 -17.83
N VAL A 154 -3.18 8.18 -19.01
CA VAL A 154 -2.02 8.88 -19.57
C VAL A 154 -2.49 9.57 -20.85
N PHE A 155 -2.33 10.90 -20.94
CA PHE A 155 -2.83 11.74 -22.04
C PHE A 155 -4.35 11.57 -22.29
N SER A 156 -5.11 11.41 -21.21
CA SER A 156 -6.56 11.13 -21.22
C SER A 156 -6.96 9.76 -21.77
N GLU A 157 -6.01 8.89 -22.12
CA GLU A 157 -6.25 7.50 -22.49
C GLU A 157 -5.89 6.57 -21.35
N GLY A 158 -6.80 5.69 -20.99
CA GLY A 158 -6.56 4.79 -19.88
C GLY A 158 -7.77 3.97 -19.49
N MET A 159 -7.70 3.36 -18.32
CA MET A 159 -8.77 2.53 -17.80
C MET A 159 -8.67 2.27 -16.30
N ASP A 160 -9.75 1.78 -15.75
CA ASP A 160 -9.79 1.10 -14.46
C ASP A 160 -9.34 -0.35 -14.67
N ASN A 161 -8.15 -0.68 -14.18
CA ASN A 161 -7.51 -1.96 -14.44
C ASN A 161 -8.03 -3.07 -13.49
N ARG A 162 -7.71 -4.33 -13.84
CA ARG A 162 -7.95 -5.51 -13.01
C ARG A 162 -6.90 -5.65 -11.90
N PHE A 163 -7.17 -6.50 -10.92
CA PHE A 163 -6.16 -6.90 -9.93
C PHE A 163 -4.96 -7.56 -10.64
N HIS A 164 -3.77 -7.11 -10.25
CA HIS A 164 -2.51 -7.54 -10.84
C HIS A 164 -1.42 -7.61 -9.78
N LEU A 165 -0.57 -8.64 -9.87
CA LEU A 165 0.66 -8.70 -9.08
C LEU A 165 1.64 -7.67 -9.63
N ALA A 166 1.74 -6.52 -8.96
CA ALA A 166 2.51 -5.38 -9.45
C ALA A 166 3.96 -5.37 -8.95
N GLY A 167 4.23 -5.98 -7.81
CA GLY A 167 5.56 -5.96 -7.23
C GLY A 167 5.65 -6.57 -5.84
N TYR A 168 6.60 -6.07 -5.07
CA TYR A 168 6.93 -6.59 -3.74
C TYR A 168 7.25 -5.44 -2.77
N THR A 169 7.24 -5.77 -1.48
CA THR A 169 7.49 -4.80 -0.42
C THR A 169 8.25 -5.42 0.74
N MET A 170 8.90 -4.54 1.51
CA MET A 170 9.47 -4.85 2.81
C MET A 170 8.99 -3.81 3.82
N ALA A 171 8.74 -4.25 5.06
CA ALA A 171 8.24 -3.38 6.11
C ALA A 171 8.76 -3.80 7.49
N ALA A 172 8.83 -2.83 8.39
CA ALA A 172 8.99 -3.04 9.82
C ALA A 172 7.73 -2.58 10.55
N LYS A 173 7.41 -3.23 11.65
CA LYS A 173 6.21 -2.94 12.45
C LYS A 173 6.51 -2.96 13.93
N VAL A 174 5.78 -2.13 14.67
CA VAL A 174 5.86 -2.09 16.14
C VAL A 174 4.56 -1.59 16.73
N GLY A 175 4.17 -2.13 17.87
CA GLY A 175 2.99 -1.62 18.56
C GLY A 175 2.72 -2.27 19.91
N PRO A 176 2.04 -1.55 20.81
CA PRO A 176 1.54 -2.11 22.05
C PRO A 176 0.42 -3.11 21.80
N ARG A 177 0.47 -4.19 22.52
CA ARG A 177 -0.53 -5.24 22.50
C ARG A 177 -1.04 -5.51 23.90
N PHE A 178 -2.34 -5.58 24.04
CA PHE A 178 -3.05 -5.85 25.26
C PHE A 178 -3.85 -7.14 25.14
N ASP A 179 -3.44 -8.18 25.86
CA ASP A 179 -4.12 -9.47 25.90
C ASP A 179 -5.04 -9.56 27.09
N PHE A 180 -6.22 -10.16 26.93
CA PHE A 180 -7.21 -10.31 27.98
C PHE A 180 -7.98 -11.63 27.91
N PHE A 181 -8.20 -12.19 29.10
CA PHE A 181 -8.92 -13.45 29.34
C PHE A 181 -8.30 -14.67 28.63
N ASP A 182 -7.00 -14.63 28.26
CA ASP A 182 -6.30 -15.68 27.50
C ASP A 182 -6.96 -16.06 26.18
N ARG A 183 -7.85 -15.22 25.68
CA ARG A 183 -8.63 -15.48 24.46
C ARG A 183 -8.60 -14.34 23.45
N PHE A 184 -8.47 -13.11 23.93
CA PHE A 184 -8.60 -11.94 23.09
C PHE A 184 -7.37 -11.04 23.22
N TYR A 185 -7.14 -10.24 22.19
CA TYR A 185 -6.16 -9.16 22.26
C TYR A 185 -6.62 -7.93 21.49
N PHE A 186 -6.10 -6.81 21.90
CA PHE A 186 -6.17 -5.55 21.19
C PHE A 186 -4.75 -5.10 20.87
N LEU A 187 -4.51 -4.71 19.61
CA LEU A 187 -3.22 -4.28 19.10
C LEU A 187 -3.38 -2.90 18.47
N LEU A 188 -2.49 -1.98 18.84
CA LEU A 188 -2.24 -0.78 18.04
C LEU A 188 -0.89 -0.98 17.36
N GLU A 189 -0.82 -0.89 16.07
CA GLU A 189 0.42 -1.13 15.34
C GLU A 189 0.72 0.01 14.38
N ALA A 190 1.98 0.45 14.37
CA ALA A 190 2.56 1.30 13.35
C ALA A 190 3.46 0.44 12.46
N ARG A 191 3.36 0.65 11.15
CA ARG A 191 4.15 -0.05 10.14
C ARG A 191 4.74 0.97 9.17
N ALA A 192 6.02 0.81 8.86
CA ALA A 192 6.71 1.59 7.85
C ALA A 192 7.36 0.64 6.83
N GLY A 193 7.24 0.94 5.56
CA GLY A 193 7.75 0.06 4.51
C GLY A 193 8.10 0.79 3.22
N TYR A 194 8.70 0.00 2.34
CA TYR A 194 9.04 0.41 0.99
C TYR A 194 8.53 -0.64 0.02
N ALA A 195 7.83 -0.18 -1.02
CA ALA A 195 7.30 -1.02 -2.08
C ALA A 195 7.93 -0.66 -3.41
N THR A 196 8.26 -1.68 -4.18
CA THR A 196 8.70 -1.59 -5.57
C THR A 196 7.68 -2.28 -6.45
N LEU A 197 7.06 -1.54 -7.35
CA LEU A 197 6.00 -1.98 -8.23
C LEU A 197 6.44 -1.85 -9.70
N PRO A 198 7.30 -2.77 -10.21
CA PRO A 198 7.89 -2.65 -11.55
C PRO A 198 6.90 -2.96 -12.68
N SER A 199 5.68 -3.31 -12.38
CA SER A 199 4.71 -3.74 -13.38
C SER A 199 3.28 -3.30 -13.04
N VAL A 200 3.06 -2.01 -12.88
CA VAL A 200 1.70 -1.46 -12.73
C VAL A 200 1.05 -1.39 -14.11
N LEU A 201 -0.18 -1.92 -14.22
CA LEU A 201 -0.95 -1.86 -15.46
C LEU A 201 -1.43 -0.43 -15.73
N ILE A 202 -1.28 0.05 -16.96
CA ILE A 202 -1.81 1.33 -17.44
C ILE A 202 -3.03 1.07 -18.33
N ILE A 203 -2.78 0.61 -19.56
CA ILE A 203 -3.82 0.27 -20.53
C ILE A 203 -3.73 -1.22 -20.81
N GLY A 204 -4.52 -2.01 -20.10
CA GLY A 204 -4.62 -3.45 -20.32
C GLY A 204 -3.27 -4.19 -20.18
N ASP A 205 -2.90 -4.92 -21.25
CA ASP A 205 -1.66 -5.70 -21.29
C ASP A 205 -0.47 -4.88 -21.85
N ALA A 206 0.73 -5.49 -21.84
CA ALA A 206 1.93 -4.87 -22.40
C ALA A 206 1.67 -4.26 -23.82
N PRO A 207 2.39 -3.19 -24.21
CA PRO A 207 3.63 -2.71 -23.60
C PRO A 207 3.45 -1.61 -22.54
N ASN A 208 2.24 -1.07 -22.37
CA ASN A 208 2.02 0.05 -21.45
C ASN A 208 2.14 -0.39 -19.98
N ARG A 209 3.11 0.19 -19.27
CA ARG A 209 3.39 -0.09 -17.86
C ARG A 209 3.84 1.16 -17.11
N ALA A 210 3.62 1.14 -15.81
CA ALA A 210 4.33 2.05 -14.92
C ALA A 210 5.19 1.25 -13.92
N ASP A 211 6.37 1.79 -13.62
CA ASP A 211 7.20 1.41 -12.49
C ASP A 211 7.00 2.46 -11.40
N HIS A 212 6.54 2.03 -10.24
CA HIS A 212 6.19 2.91 -9.15
C HIS A 212 6.86 2.45 -7.86
N ASN A 213 7.74 3.29 -7.32
CA ASN A 213 8.43 3.05 -6.08
C ASN A 213 7.92 4.00 -5.00
N LEU A 214 7.47 3.47 -3.88
CA LEU A 214 6.91 4.29 -2.80
C LEU A 214 7.30 3.82 -1.41
N SER A 215 7.51 4.79 -0.52
CA SER A 215 7.54 4.56 0.92
C SER A 215 6.16 4.77 1.49
N PHE A 216 5.75 3.93 2.43
CA PHE A 216 4.48 4.06 3.11
C PHE A 216 4.64 4.00 4.62
N PHE A 217 3.70 4.62 5.29
CA PHE A 217 3.51 4.53 6.73
C PHE A 217 2.03 4.34 7.01
N GLU A 218 1.71 3.34 7.79
CA GLU A 218 0.36 3.06 8.25
C GLU A 218 0.31 2.86 9.76
N TYR A 219 -0.82 3.15 10.35
CA TYR A 219 -1.14 2.82 11.72
C TYR A 219 -2.58 2.31 11.78
N TYR A 220 -2.79 1.31 12.59
CA TYR A 220 -4.11 0.70 12.72
C TYR A 220 -4.34 0.14 14.11
N ALA A 221 -5.61 -0.09 14.41
CA ALA A 221 -6.06 -0.85 15.55
C ALA A 221 -6.63 -2.18 15.08
N ALA A 222 -6.23 -3.26 15.73
CA ALA A 222 -6.74 -4.60 15.44
C ALA A 222 -7.26 -5.26 16.72
N PHE A 223 -8.33 -6.01 16.55
CA PHE A 223 -8.86 -6.90 17.57
C PHE A 223 -8.73 -8.33 17.09
N GLY A 224 -8.24 -9.23 17.95
CA GLY A 224 -8.05 -10.62 17.59
C GLY A 224 -8.43 -11.59 18.69
N THR A 225 -8.47 -12.85 18.34
CA THR A 225 -8.76 -13.96 19.24
C THR A 225 -7.75 -15.10 19.05
N TYR A 226 -7.50 -15.80 20.15
CA TYR A 226 -6.61 -16.97 20.17
C TYR A 226 -7.41 -18.27 20.06
N PHE A 227 -6.85 -19.17 19.26
CA PHE A 227 -7.29 -20.55 19.18
C PHE A 227 -6.14 -21.45 19.57
N ARG A 228 -6.36 -22.37 20.53
CA ARG A 228 -5.40 -23.46 20.78
C ARG A 228 -5.63 -24.55 19.78
N LEU A 229 -4.57 -24.97 19.11
CA LEU A 229 -4.66 -26.02 18.12
C LEU A 229 -4.67 -27.42 18.78
N TRP A 230 -4.10 -27.55 20.01
CA TRP A 230 -4.11 -28.75 20.91
C TRP A 230 -3.60 -28.40 22.30
#